data_b56fa0a44b5e4cd816e751662be1cf4a
#
_entry.id   b56fa0a44b5e4cd816e751662be1cf4a
#
_cell.length_a   1.000
_cell.length_b   1.000
_cell.length_c   1.000
_cell.angle_alpha   90.00
_cell.angle_beta   90.00
_cell.angle_gamma   90.00
#
_symmetry.space_group_name_H-M   'P 1'
#
loop_
_entity.id
_entity.type
_entity.pdbx_description
1 polymer ?
#
loop_
_entity_poly.entity_id
_entity_poly.type
_entity_poly.pdbx_seq_one_letter_code
_entity_poly.pdbx_strand_id
1 'polypeptide(L)'
;MKKKWYICLSMTLALMVFLTAMNGLRRKEEALASRIAPKVLRFHVLANSDSPKDQALKLEVKDLLLDTIRQGLGSETAQGPEQGAGNPQPEESGTEAGDSLTKDQTASYILEHKAFLEETAEAYMKSRGFSYGADIRLERCLFPEKTYGDMTFPAGTYDAVRVLLGEGKGKNFWCVLYPSLCYVDSTHAVVPEDSRDQLKALLPEDDFSALMRARHPSALRLPGHEKTGQKASEDALPRVTVRFKLAEILGRRN
;
A
#
# COMPACT_ATOMS: atom_id res chain seq x y z
N MET A 1 46.24 -28.99 7.63
CA MET A 1 45.78 -28.22 6.44
C MET A 1 44.40 -28.69 5.94
N LYS A 2 44.13 -29.98 5.82
CA LYS A 2 42.86 -30.53 5.30
C LYS A 2 41.59 -30.04 6.06
N LYS A 3 41.62 -29.94 7.40
CA LYS A 3 40.47 -29.55 8.22
C LYS A 3 40.02 -28.12 7.94
N LYS A 4 40.94 -27.19 7.71
CA LYS A 4 40.62 -25.79 7.36
C LYS A 4 39.98 -25.68 5.96
N TRP A 5 40.41 -26.50 5.03
CA TRP A 5 39.85 -26.55 3.67
C TRP A 5 38.39 -27.04 3.65
N TYR A 6 38.05 -28.09 4.44
CA TYR A 6 36.67 -28.55 4.57
C TYR A 6 35.76 -27.50 5.20
N ILE A 7 36.24 -26.71 6.17
CA ILE A 7 35.49 -25.64 6.79
C ILE A 7 35.21 -24.56 5.73
N CYS A 8 36.19 -24.14 4.95
CA CYS A 8 35.98 -23.17 3.87
C CYS A 8 34.97 -23.67 2.83
N LEU A 9 35.09 -24.95 2.41
CA LEU A 9 34.19 -25.54 1.44
C LEU A 9 32.75 -25.60 1.96
N SER A 10 32.54 -25.98 3.23
CA SER A 10 31.21 -26.00 3.85
C SER A 10 30.60 -24.61 3.98
N MET A 11 31.41 -23.62 4.32
CA MET A 11 30.95 -22.21 4.37
C MET A 11 30.56 -21.66 3.01
N THR A 12 31.35 -21.96 1.95
CA THR A 12 30.99 -21.52 0.60
C THR A 12 29.72 -22.20 0.10
N LEU A 13 29.55 -23.51 0.37
CA LEU A 13 28.34 -24.23 0.02
C LEU A 13 27.12 -23.68 0.77
N ALA A 14 27.24 -23.42 2.07
CA ALA A 14 26.17 -22.84 2.88
C ALA A 14 25.79 -21.43 2.37
N LEU A 15 26.77 -20.59 2.02
CA LEU A 15 26.54 -19.29 1.43
C LEU A 15 25.82 -19.40 0.07
N MET A 16 26.21 -20.35 -0.76
CA MET A 16 25.60 -20.58 -2.07
C MET A 16 24.13 -21.00 -1.92
N VAL A 17 23.84 -21.91 -1.00
CA VAL A 17 22.47 -22.35 -0.68
C VAL A 17 21.66 -21.17 -0.13
N PHE A 18 22.23 -20.36 0.75
CA PHE A 18 21.57 -19.16 1.27
C PHE A 18 21.24 -18.15 0.17
N LEU A 19 22.20 -17.84 -0.70
CA LEU A 19 21.99 -16.92 -1.82
C LEU A 19 20.95 -17.41 -2.82
N THR A 20 20.93 -18.72 -3.13
CA THR A 20 19.91 -19.30 -4.01
C THR A 20 18.52 -19.27 -3.40
N ALA A 21 18.39 -19.53 -2.10
CA ALA A 21 17.14 -19.41 -1.36
C ALA A 21 16.63 -17.97 -1.36
N MET A 22 17.49 -17.00 -1.06
CA MET A 22 17.15 -15.57 -1.09
C MET A 22 16.70 -15.10 -2.48
N ASN A 23 17.41 -15.53 -3.54
CA ASN A 23 17.01 -15.22 -4.91
C ASN A 23 15.65 -15.86 -5.27
N GLY A 24 15.38 -17.07 -4.78
CA GLY A 24 14.09 -17.73 -4.96
C GLY A 24 12.92 -16.96 -4.32
N LEU A 25 13.13 -16.41 -3.12
CA LEU A 25 12.13 -15.58 -2.44
C LEU A 25 11.85 -14.28 -3.21
N ARG A 26 12.90 -13.56 -3.60
CA ARG A 26 12.77 -12.32 -4.40
C ARG A 26 12.01 -12.54 -5.71
N ARG A 27 12.31 -13.62 -6.43
CA ARG A 27 11.60 -13.96 -7.68
C ARG A 27 10.10 -14.19 -7.46
N LYS A 28 9.71 -14.79 -6.34
CA LYS A 28 8.29 -14.98 -6.00
C LYS A 28 7.58 -13.65 -5.74
N GLU A 29 8.21 -12.75 -5.01
CA GLU A 29 7.68 -11.40 -4.74
C GLU A 29 7.58 -10.58 -6.03
N GLU A 30 8.61 -10.58 -6.87
CA GLU A 30 8.61 -9.91 -8.18
C GLU A 30 7.53 -10.48 -9.11
N ALA A 31 7.35 -11.81 -9.12
CA ALA A 31 6.30 -12.46 -9.90
C ALA A 31 4.90 -12.08 -9.39
N LEU A 32 4.70 -12.00 -8.08
CA LEU A 32 3.44 -11.53 -7.49
C LEU A 32 3.20 -10.06 -7.84
N ALA A 33 4.21 -9.19 -7.67
CA ALA A 33 4.12 -7.78 -8.02
C ALA A 33 3.74 -7.60 -9.51
N SER A 34 4.34 -8.36 -10.43
CA SER A 34 4.06 -8.26 -11.86
C SER A 34 2.63 -8.67 -12.24
N ARG A 35 2.01 -9.60 -11.50
CA ARG A 35 0.60 -10.00 -11.73
C ARG A 35 -0.39 -8.98 -11.15
N ILE A 36 -0.03 -8.35 -10.04
CA ILE A 36 -0.89 -7.36 -9.34
C ILE A 36 -0.79 -5.98 -10.01
N ALA A 37 0.39 -5.58 -10.48
CA ALA A 37 0.65 -4.24 -11.01
C ALA A 37 -0.35 -3.78 -12.10
N PRO A 38 -0.80 -4.62 -13.06
CA PRO A 38 -1.80 -4.21 -14.03
C PRO A 38 -3.19 -3.93 -13.43
N LYS A 39 -3.47 -4.44 -12.23
CA LYS A 39 -4.79 -4.39 -11.59
C LYS A 39 -4.96 -3.23 -10.62
N VAL A 40 -3.87 -2.62 -10.19
CA VAL A 40 -3.88 -1.56 -9.18
C VAL A 40 -3.26 -0.27 -9.71
N LEU A 41 -3.74 0.86 -9.19
CA LEU A 41 -3.12 2.16 -9.37
C LEU A 41 -2.53 2.59 -8.03
N ARG A 42 -1.22 2.83 -8.01
CA ARG A 42 -0.54 3.29 -6.81
C ARG A 42 -0.58 4.81 -6.74
N PHE A 43 -0.33 5.33 -5.54
CA PHE A 43 -0.25 6.77 -5.30
C PHE A 43 0.90 7.06 -4.35
N HIS A 44 1.71 8.07 -4.65
CA HIS A 44 2.71 8.52 -3.72
C HIS A 44 2.95 10.03 -3.81
N VAL A 45 3.22 10.63 -2.65
CA VAL A 45 3.49 12.05 -2.52
C VAL A 45 4.89 12.23 -1.95
N LEU A 46 5.71 13.02 -2.64
CA LEU A 46 7.05 13.39 -2.21
C LEU A 46 7.03 14.79 -1.61
N ALA A 47 7.47 14.93 -0.37
CA ALA A 47 7.64 16.24 0.24
C ALA A 47 8.80 17.01 -0.40
N ASN A 48 8.77 18.34 -0.35
CA ASN A 48 9.85 19.18 -0.80
C ASN A 48 11.18 18.83 -0.09
N SER A 49 11.14 18.65 1.25
CA SER A 49 12.27 18.23 2.07
C SER A 49 11.86 17.34 3.25
N ASP A 50 12.84 16.92 4.06
CA ASP A 50 12.60 16.17 5.30
C ASP A 50 12.29 17.07 6.51
N SER A 51 12.11 18.39 6.31
CA SER A 51 11.73 19.29 7.39
C SER A 51 10.36 18.88 7.98
N PRO A 52 10.13 19.03 9.29
CA PRO A 52 8.82 18.71 9.89
C PRO A 52 7.66 19.46 9.24
N LYS A 53 7.89 20.69 8.77
CA LYS A 53 6.88 21.50 8.08
C LYS A 53 6.50 20.92 6.72
N ASP A 54 7.50 20.53 5.90
CA ASP A 54 7.26 19.93 4.60
C ASP A 54 6.61 18.54 4.73
N GLN A 55 7.00 17.78 5.76
CA GLN A 55 6.40 16.48 6.01
C GLN A 55 4.94 16.59 6.49
N ALA A 56 4.59 17.60 7.30
CA ALA A 56 3.21 17.87 7.68
C ALA A 56 2.38 18.32 6.47
N LEU A 57 2.88 19.29 5.70
CA LEU A 57 2.22 19.78 4.49
C LEU A 57 1.94 18.65 3.49
N LYS A 58 2.89 17.74 3.30
CA LYS A 58 2.71 16.57 2.42
C LYS A 58 1.47 15.75 2.79
N LEU A 59 1.23 15.54 4.08
CA LEU A 59 0.06 14.78 4.54
C LEU A 59 -1.23 15.56 4.31
N GLU A 60 -1.23 16.86 4.57
CA GLU A 60 -2.38 17.73 4.33
C GLU A 60 -2.73 17.79 2.83
N VAL A 61 -1.73 17.97 1.95
CA VAL A 61 -1.94 17.98 0.49
C VAL A 61 -2.40 16.61 -0.02
N LYS A 62 -1.83 15.53 0.53
CA LYS A 62 -2.28 14.17 0.22
C LYS A 62 -3.78 14.00 0.51
N ASP A 63 -4.23 14.39 1.70
CA ASP A 63 -5.64 14.25 2.09
C ASP A 63 -6.54 15.10 1.20
N LEU A 64 -6.16 16.35 0.93
CA LEU A 64 -6.88 17.24 0.01
C LEU A 64 -7.04 16.63 -1.38
N LEU A 65 -5.96 16.15 -1.98
CA LEU A 65 -6.00 15.57 -3.33
C LEU A 65 -6.83 14.29 -3.37
N LEU A 66 -6.70 13.40 -2.40
CA LEU A 66 -7.49 12.18 -2.32
C LEU A 66 -8.98 12.48 -2.19
N ASP A 67 -9.37 13.45 -1.36
CA ASP A 67 -10.75 13.86 -1.21
C ASP A 67 -11.30 14.53 -2.49
N THR A 68 -10.50 15.37 -3.14
CA THR A 68 -10.88 16.01 -4.42
C THR A 68 -11.08 14.97 -5.52
N ILE A 69 -10.17 14.02 -5.67
CA ILE A 69 -10.28 12.92 -6.65
C ILE A 69 -11.52 12.08 -6.37
N ARG A 70 -11.76 11.70 -5.11
CA ARG A 70 -12.93 10.90 -4.75
C ARG A 70 -14.25 11.59 -5.03
N GLN A 71 -14.34 12.88 -4.69
CA GLN A 71 -15.55 13.68 -4.96
C GLN A 71 -15.80 13.82 -6.46
N GLY A 72 -14.78 14.08 -7.23
CA GLY A 72 -14.88 14.20 -8.68
C GLY A 72 -15.33 12.90 -9.34
N LEU A 73 -14.69 11.78 -9.02
CA LEU A 73 -15.07 10.47 -9.52
C LEU A 73 -16.51 10.08 -9.12
N GLY A 74 -16.93 10.42 -7.89
CA GLY A 74 -18.32 10.19 -7.45
C GLY A 74 -19.35 11.05 -8.18
N SER A 75 -18.98 12.26 -8.60
CA SER A 75 -19.88 13.12 -9.38
C SER A 75 -20.00 12.70 -10.85
N GLU A 76 -18.94 12.16 -11.46
CA GLU A 76 -19.00 11.64 -12.83
C GLU A 76 -19.82 10.35 -12.94
N THR A 77 -19.75 9.47 -11.97
CA THR A 77 -20.59 8.26 -11.92
C THR A 77 -22.07 8.57 -11.69
N ALA A 78 -22.39 9.69 -11.03
CA ALA A 78 -23.76 10.16 -10.84
C ALA A 78 -24.35 10.86 -12.10
N GLN A 79 -23.50 11.33 -13.02
CA GLN A 79 -23.86 11.97 -14.28
C GLN A 79 -23.63 11.02 -15.47
N GLY A 80 -24.16 9.81 -15.41
CA GLY A 80 -24.19 8.91 -16.56
C GLY A 80 -24.77 9.66 -17.77
N PRO A 81 -24.35 9.35 -19.04
CA PRO A 81 -24.74 10.10 -20.20
C PRO A 81 -26.25 10.17 -20.28
N GLU A 82 -26.81 11.39 -20.31
CA GLU A 82 -28.21 11.62 -20.64
C GLU A 82 -28.42 11.11 -22.09
N GLN A 83 -28.75 9.82 -22.22
CA GLN A 83 -29.19 9.27 -23.48
C GLN A 83 -30.61 9.71 -23.71
N GLY A 84 -30.74 10.48 -24.80
CA GLY A 84 -32.02 10.93 -25.34
C GLY A 84 -33.04 9.81 -25.47
N ALA A 85 -34.27 10.17 -25.21
CA ALA A 85 -35.48 9.36 -25.27
C ALA A 85 -35.52 8.40 -26.45
N GLY A 86 -35.36 7.12 -26.17
CA GLY A 86 -35.59 5.99 -27.07
C GLY A 86 -36.18 4.84 -26.28
N ASN A 87 -37.37 4.43 -26.75
CA ASN A 87 -38.31 3.45 -26.24
C ASN A 87 -37.68 2.16 -25.67
N PRO A 88 -38.10 1.64 -24.50
CA PRO A 88 -37.51 0.44 -23.85
C PRO A 88 -38.07 -0.83 -24.49
N GLN A 89 -37.19 -1.69 -25.01
CA GLN A 89 -37.46 -3.12 -25.13
C GLN A 89 -36.70 -3.88 -24.05
N PRO A 90 -37.32 -4.83 -23.34
CA PRO A 90 -36.67 -5.58 -22.30
C PRO A 90 -35.85 -6.73 -22.92
N GLU A 91 -34.52 -6.66 -22.86
CA GLU A 91 -33.70 -7.84 -23.03
C GLU A 91 -33.10 -8.21 -21.66
N GLU A 92 -33.57 -9.34 -21.15
CA GLU A 92 -33.03 -10.03 -20.01
C GLU A 92 -31.60 -10.52 -20.33
N SER A 93 -30.60 -9.87 -19.78
CA SER A 93 -29.29 -10.46 -19.57
C SER A 93 -28.75 -9.94 -18.25
N GLY A 94 -28.89 -10.79 -17.22
CA GLY A 94 -28.39 -10.50 -15.89
C GLY A 94 -26.87 -10.35 -15.88
N THR A 95 -26.44 -9.18 -15.51
CA THR A 95 -25.17 -8.97 -14.82
C THR A 95 -25.33 -7.66 -14.06
N GLU A 96 -25.77 -7.74 -12.79
CA GLU A 96 -25.67 -6.64 -11.85
C GLU A 96 -24.16 -6.42 -11.53
N ALA A 97 -23.43 -5.82 -12.46
CA ALA A 97 -22.18 -5.16 -12.18
C ALA A 97 -22.53 -3.71 -11.88
N GLY A 98 -22.73 -3.40 -10.60
CA GLY A 98 -22.74 -2.02 -10.15
C GLY A 98 -21.54 -1.30 -10.74
N ASP A 99 -21.77 -0.09 -11.21
CA ASP A 99 -20.82 0.80 -11.90
C ASP A 99 -19.62 1.10 -10.98
N SER A 100 -18.75 0.11 -10.79
CA SER A 100 -17.55 0.24 -10.00
C SER A 100 -16.46 0.83 -10.89
N LEU A 101 -16.00 2.03 -10.55
CA LEU A 101 -14.84 2.68 -11.17
C LEU A 101 -13.74 1.65 -11.44
N THR A 102 -13.11 1.78 -12.60
CA THR A 102 -11.96 0.96 -12.98
C THR A 102 -10.65 1.71 -12.74
N LYS A 103 -9.53 0.98 -12.75
CA LYS A 103 -8.19 1.58 -12.71
C LYS A 103 -8.02 2.63 -13.81
N ASP A 104 -8.43 2.29 -15.04
CA ASP A 104 -8.22 3.14 -16.21
C ASP A 104 -9.11 4.38 -16.16
N GLN A 105 -10.34 4.28 -15.70
CA GLN A 105 -11.21 5.43 -15.47
C GLN A 105 -10.62 6.37 -14.42
N THR A 106 -10.11 5.82 -13.30
CA THR A 106 -9.44 6.62 -12.27
C THR A 106 -8.20 7.33 -12.83
N ALA A 107 -7.40 6.64 -13.63
CA ALA A 107 -6.20 7.19 -14.25
C ALA A 107 -6.55 8.30 -15.27
N SER A 108 -7.55 8.07 -16.14
CA SER A 108 -8.03 9.05 -17.13
C SER A 108 -8.57 10.31 -16.46
N TYR A 109 -9.41 10.15 -15.44
CA TYR A 109 -9.92 11.27 -14.64
C TYR A 109 -8.79 12.17 -14.13
N ILE A 110 -7.75 11.57 -13.54
CA ILE A 110 -6.62 12.32 -12.98
C ILE A 110 -5.83 13.04 -14.08
N LEU A 111 -5.66 12.44 -15.24
CA LEU A 111 -4.98 13.07 -16.37
C LEU A 111 -5.79 14.25 -16.92
N GLU A 112 -7.08 14.09 -17.08
CA GLU A 112 -8.00 15.14 -17.58
C GLU A 112 -8.09 16.31 -16.61
N HIS A 113 -8.07 16.04 -15.31
CA HIS A 113 -8.18 17.06 -14.26
C HIS A 113 -6.83 17.46 -13.65
N LYS A 114 -5.70 17.06 -14.28
CA LYS A 114 -4.36 17.29 -13.74
C LYS A 114 -4.12 18.76 -13.35
N ALA A 115 -4.40 19.68 -14.26
CA ALA A 115 -4.18 21.11 -14.03
C ALA A 115 -5.00 21.64 -12.84
N PHE A 116 -6.25 21.21 -12.72
CA PHE A 116 -7.13 21.57 -11.60
C PHE A 116 -6.62 21.01 -10.26
N LEU A 117 -6.14 19.77 -10.26
CA LEU A 117 -5.58 19.13 -9.06
C LEU A 117 -4.27 19.81 -8.62
N GLU A 118 -3.41 20.18 -9.56
CA GLU A 118 -2.19 20.93 -9.29
C GLU A 118 -2.50 22.32 -8.73
N GLU A 119 -3.39 23.07 -9.36
CA GLU A 119 -3.82 24.39 -8.90
C GLU A 119 -4.45 24.32 -7.50
N THR A 120 -5.28 23.31 -7.24
CA THR A 120 -5.90 23.08 -5.92
C THR A 120 -4.83 22.85 -4.85
N ALA A 121 -3.84 21.99 -5.14
CA ALA A 121 -2.73 21.74 -4.23
C ALA A 121 -1.89 22.99 -3.99
N GLU A 122 -1.55 23.74 -5.05
CA GLU A 122 -0.74 24.97 -4.96
C GLU A 122 -1.45 26.09 -4.20
N ALA A 123 -2.76 26.28 -4.44
CA ALA A 123 -3.57 27.25 -3.70
C ALA A 123 -3.58 26.93 -2.21
N TYR A 124 -3.74 25.64 -1.87
CA TYR A 124 -3.67 25.18 -0.48
C TYR A 124 -2.29 25.42 0.13
N MET A 125 -1.23 25.01 -0.54
CA MET A 125 0.16 25.21 -0.08
C MET A 125 0.48 26.68 0.14
N LYS A 126 0.04 27.56 -0.78
CA LYS A 126 0.18 29.01 -0.66
C LYS A 126 -0.55 29.56 0.56
N SER A 127 -1.77 29.09 0.85
CA SER A 127 -2.52 29.49 2.05
C SER A 127 -1.81 29.09 3.35
N ARG A 128 -0.98 28.03 3.29
CA ARG A 128 -0.15 27.54 4.40
C ARG A 128 1.23 28.23 4.49
N GLY A 129 1.51 29.19 3.58
CA GLY A 129 2.75 29.96 3.56
C GLY A 129 3.91 29.34 2.79
N PHE A 130 3.64 28.37 1.92
CA PHE A 130 4.64 27.76 1.04
C PHE A 130 4.57 28.36 -0.36
N SER A 131 5.73 28.53 -1.02
CA SER A 131 5.86 29.21 -2.31
C SER A 131 6.27 28.30 -3.47
N TYR A 132 6.50 27.01 -3.22
CA TYR A 132 6.84 26.05 -4.27
C TYR A 132 5.56 25.38 -4.83
N GLY A 133 5.67 24.88 -6.08
CA GLY A 133 4.56 24.28 -6.80
C GLY A 133 4.34 22.80 -6.49
N ALA A 134 3.30 22.25 -7.10
CA ALA A 134 3.00 20.83 -7.14
C ALA A 134 3.01 20.33 -8.58
N ASP A 135 3.55 19.14 -8.82
CA ASP A 135 3.56 18.48 -10.14
C ASP A 135 3.01 17.06 -10.00
N ILE A 136 1.95 16.77 -10.75
CA ILE A 136 1.27 15.47 -10.73
C ILE A 136 1.61 14.72 -12.02
N ARG A 137 2.13 13.49 -11.86
CA ARG A 137 2.50 12.63 -13.00
C ARG A 137 1.85 11.27 -12.88
N LEU A 138 1.40 10.74 -14.00
CA LEU A 138 1.05 9.33 -14.13
C LEU A 138 2.23 8.62 -14.78
N GLU A 139 2.92 7.78 -14.04
CA GLU A 139 4.13 7.11 -14.50
C GLU A 139 4.34 5.76 -13.84
N ARG A 140 5.22 4.94 -14.42
CA ARG A 140 5.62 3.68 -13.78
C ARG A 140 6.79 3.91 -12.85
N CYS A 141 6.58 3.60 -11.55
CA CYS A 141 7.59 3.80 -10.52
C CYS A 141 7.81 2.54 -9.69
N LEU A 142 9.00 2.44 -9.12
CA LEU A 142 9.36 1.41 -8.15
C LEU A 142 8.75 1.75 -6.78
N PHE A 143 7.97 0.82 -6.24
CA PHE A 143 7.41 0.89 -4.89
C PHE A 143 8.11 -0.10 -3.97
N PRO A 144 8.41 0.29 -2.73
CA PRO A 144 8.82 -0.65 -1.71
C PRO A 144 7.64 -1.52 -1.27
N GLU A 145 7.93 -2.63 -0.60
CA GLU A 145 6.90 -3.40 0.09
C GLU A 145 6.15 -2.51 1.09
N LYS A 146 4.82 -2.62 1.10
CA LYS A 146 3.95 -1.83 1.97
C LYS A 146 2.79 -2.65 2.50
N THR A 147 2.57 -2.56 3.81
CA THR A 147 1.45 -3.18 4.50
C THR A 147 0.36 -2.15 4.80
N TYR A 148 -0.87 -2.49 4.44
CA TYR A 148 -2.09 -1.73 4.72
C TYR A 148 -3.05 -2.64 5.48
N GLY A 149 -3.30 -2.35 6.75
CA GLY A 149 -4.08 -3.25 7.58
C GLY A 149 -3.47 -4.66 7.61
N ASP A 150 -4.20 -5.63 7.11
CA ASP A 150 -3.83 -7.05 7.05
C ASP A 150 -3.32 -7.49 5.66
N MET A 151 -3.19 -6.56 4.71
CA MET A 151 -2.69 -6.82 3.36
C MET A 151 -1.29 -6.26 3.15
N THR A 152 -0.40 -7.02 2.52
CA THR A 152 0.95 -6.57 2.16
C THR A 152 1.16 -6.63 0.66
N PHE A 153 1.41 -5.47 0.07
CA PHE A 153 1.77 -5.35 -1.34
C PHE A 153 3.28 -5.50 -1.51
N PRO A 154 3.74 -6.40 -2.38
CA PRO A 154 5.17 -6.62 -2.59
C PRO A 154 5.87 -5.43 -3.23
N ALA A 155 7.17 -5.34 -3.04
CA ALA A 155 8.01 -4.40 -3.76
C ALA A 155 7.96 -4.71 -5.26
N GLY A 156 7.88 -3.66 -6.10
CA GLY A 156 7.80 -3.83 -7.55
C GLY A 156 7.53 -2.55 -8.30
N THR A 157 7.45 -2.64 -9.62
CA THR A 157 7.14 -1.52 -10.50
C THR A 157 5.64 -1.50 -10.80
N TYR A 158 5.00 -0.40 -10.47
CA TYR A 158 3.56 -0.19 -10.61
C TYR A 158 3.25 1.07 -11.40
N ASP A 159 2.09 1.13 -12.04
CA ASP A 159 1.53 2.38 -12.52
C ASP A 159 1.10 3.22 -11.31
N ALA A 160 1.47 4.48 -11.30
CA ALA A 160 1.29 5.33 -10.13
C ALA A 160 1.01 6.78 -10.49
N VAL A 161 0.15 7.39 -9.71
CA VAL A 161 0.02 8.85 -9.63
C VAL A 161 1.08 9.34 -8.63
N ARG A 162 2.02 10.10 -9.14
CA ARG A 162 3.12 10.68 -8.37
C ARG A 162 2.91 12.18 -8.21
N VAL A 163 2.88 12.63 -6.98
CA VAL A 163 2.77 14.05 -6.64
C VAL A 163 4.10 14.52 -6.08
N LEU A 164 4.71 15.49 -6.74
CA LEU A 164 5.95 16.12 -6.32
C LEU A 164 5.64 17.49 -5.75
N LEU A 165 5.98 17.73 -4.50
CA LEU A 165 5.86 19.03 -3.85
C LEU A 165 7.23 19.70 -3.84
N GLY A 166 7.36 20.84 -4.53
CA GLY A 166 8.62 21.55 -4.70
C GLY A 166 9.70 20.68 -5.34
N GLU A 167 10.83 20.49 -4.67
CA GLU A 167 11.95 19.70 -5.19
C GLU A 167 11.72 18.17 -5.07
N GLY A 168 10.71 17.72 -4.32
CA GLY A 168 10.41 16.29 -4.15
C GLY A 168 11.54 15.47 -3.53
N LYS A 169 12.40 16.10 -2.70
CA LYS A 169 13.58 15.46 -2.09
C LYS A 169 13.34 14.87 -0.71
N GLY A 170 12.14 15.10 -0.14
CA GLY A 170 11.78 14.60 1.17
C GLY A 170 11.23 13.17 1.15
N LYS A 171 10.91 12.66 2.34
CA LYS A 171 10.32 11.32 2.52
C LYS A 171 8.97 11.20 1.85
N ASN A 172 8.73 10.03 1.24
CA ASN A 172 7.52 9.70 0.52
C ASN A 172 6.39 9.24 1.45
N PHE A 173 5.16 9.53 1.03
CA PHE A 173 3.96 8.80 1.43
C PHE A 173 3.60 7.81 0.31
N TRP A 174 3.12 6.61 0.67
CA TRP A 174 2.83 5.53 -0.27
C TRP A 174 1.47 4.91 0.02
N CYS A 175 0.58 4.81 -0.98
CA CYS A 175 -0.66 4.06 -0.85
C CYS A 175 -1.09 3.39 -2.16
N VAL A 176 -2.28 2.77 -2.16
CA VAL A 176 -2.98 2.25 -3.34
C VAL A 176 -4.20 3.14 -3.56
N LEU A 177 -4.26 3.79 -4.72
CA LEU A 177 -5.37 4.68 -5.07
C LEU A 177 -6.57 3.89 -5.59
N TYR A 178 -6.29 2.86 -6.39
CA TYR A 178 -7.31 1.96 -6.91
C TYR A 178 -6.88 0.49 -6.73
N PRO A 179 -7.70 -0.37 -6.13
CA PRO A 179 -8.82 -0.02 -5.23
C PRO A 179 -8.38 0.84 -4.05
N SER A 180 -9.28 1.63 -3.47
CA SER A 180 -8.92 2.68 -2.52
C SER A 180 -8.44 2.13 -1.17
N LEU A 181 -7.13 2.17 -0.92
CA LEU A 181 -6.49 1.84 0.36
C LEU A 181 -5.76 3.03 0.98
N CYS A 182 -5.91 4.23 0.39
CA CYS A 182 -5.23 5.43 0.88
C CYS A 182 -5.79 5.95 2.21
N TYR A 183 -7.01 5.56 2.55
CA TYR A 183 -7.70 5.95 3.79
C TYR A 183 -7.56 4.92 4.93
N VAL A 184 -6.84 3.83 4.68
CA VAL A 184 -6.52 2.86 5.74
C VAL A 184 -5.50 3.50 6.66
N ASP A 185 -5.96 3.98 7.80
CA ASP A 185 -5.10 4.51 8.84
C ASP A 185 -4.19 3.39 9.37
N SER A 186 -2.92 3.70 9.57
CA SER A 186 -1.94 2.78 10.18
C SER A 186 -2.34 2.34 11.60
N THR A 187 -3.27 3.06 12.23
CA THR A 187 -3.84 2.73 13.54
C THR A 187 -4.98 1.69 13.46
N HIS A 188 -5.66 1.58 12.30
CA HIS A 188 -6.70 0.60 12.08
C HIS A 188 -6.12 -0.62 11.36
N ALA A 189 -6.11 -1.75 12.05
CA ALA A 189 -5.44 -2.97 11.57
C ALA A 189 -6.19 -3.72 10.44
N VAL A 190 -7.28 -3.15 9.89
CA VAL A 190 -8.15 -3.85 8.94
C VAL A 190 -8.44 -2.96 7.73
N VAL A 191 -8.30 -3.54 6.53
CA VAL A 191 -8.72 -2.90 5.27
C VAL A 191 -10.25 -2.85 5.23
N PRO A 192 -10.89 -1.74 4.78
CA PRO A 192 -12.34 -1.66 4.58
C PRO A 192 -12.86 -2.82 3.72
N GLU A 193 -14.04 -3.34 4.07
CA GLU A 193 -14.61 -4.51 3.37
C GLU A 193 -14.82 -4.23 1.89
N ASP A 194 -15.34 -3.06 1.51
CA ASP A 194 -15.55 -2.66 0.11
C ASP A 194 -14.25 -2.74 -0.72
N SER A 195 -13.14 -2.22 -0.18
CA SER A 195 -11.83 -2.27 -0.85
C SER A 195 -11.27 -3.70 -0.93
N ARG A 196 -11.57 -4.52 0.08
CA ARG A 196 -11.19 -5.93 0.12
C ARG A 196 -11.96 -6.73 -0.92
N ASP A 197 -13.26 -6.52 -1.03
CA ASP A 197 -14.13 -7.20 -2.00
C ASP A 197 -13.76 -6.80 -3.43
N GLN A 198 -13.47 -5.53 -3.68
CA GLN A 198 -12.94 -5.07 -4.97
C GLN A 198 -11.63 -5.77 -5.32
N LEU A 199 -10.67 -5.86 -4.39
CA LEU A 199 -9.41 -6.57 -4.61
C LEU A 199 -9.64 -8.06 -4.87
N LYS A 200 -10.55 -8.69 -4.14
CA LYS A 200 -10.90 -10.10 -4.32
C LYS A 200 -11.54 -10.37 -5.68
N ALA A 201 -12.35 -9.43 -6.18
CA ALA A 201 -12.93 -9.52 -7.53
C ALA A 201 -11.91 -9.31 -8.65
N LEU A 202 -10.89 -8.46 -8.42
CA LEU A 202 -9.87 -8.12 -9.41
C LEU A 202 -8.73 -9.13 -9.51
N LEU A 203 -8.41 -9.83 -8.41
CA LEU A 203 -7.23 -10.70 -8.30
C LEU A 203 -7.65 -12.17 -8.30
N PRO A 204 -6.85 -13.06 -8.90
CA PRO A 204 -6.97 -14.50 -8.66
C PRO A 204 -6.88 -14.82 -7.16
N GLU A 205 -7.59 -15.84 -6.70
CA GLU A 205 -7.65 -16.25 -5.29
C GLU A 205 -6.25 -16.46 -4.68
N ASP A 206 -5.33 -17.05 -5.45
CA ASP A 206 -3.95 -17.30 -5.01
C ASP A 206 -3.19 -15.98 -4.77
N ASP A 207 -3.36 -14.97 -5.63
CA ASP A 207 -2.70 -13.68 -5.52
C ASP A 207 -3.29 -12.86 -4.37
N PHE A 208 -4.62 -12.86 -4.23
CA PHE A 208 -5.30 -12.25 -3.09
C PHE A 208 -4.85 -12.88 -1.77
N SER A 209 -4.85 -14.21 -1.70
CA SER A 209 -4.37 -14.94 -0.54
C SER A 209 -2.89 -14.66 -0.23
N ALA A 210 -2.06 -14.41 -1.25
CA ALA A 210 -0.65 -14.04 -1.05
C ALA A 210 -0.50 -12.68 -0.41
N LEU A 211 -1.33 -11.68 -0.78
CA LEU A 211 -1.36 -10.37 -0.14
C LEU A 211 -1.70 -10.46 1.35
N MET A 212 -2.64 -11.34 1.70
CA MET A 212 -3.07 -11.55 3.09
C MET A 212 -2.03 -12.29 3.94
N ARG A 213 -1.28 -13.24 3.36
CA ARG A 213 -0.29 -14.07 4.06
C ARG A 213 1.00 -13.35 4.40
N ALA A 214 1.37 -12.32 3.66
CA ALA A 214 2.66 -11.65 3.81
C ALA A 214 2.83 -10.99 5.20
N ARG A 215 1.76 -10.78 5.96
CA ARG A 215 1.81 -10.23 7.32
C ARG A 215 2.20 -11.23 8.41
N HIS A 216 2.17 -12.51 8.16
CA HIS A 216 2.70 -13.49 9.08
C HIS A 216 4.14 -13.84 8.68
N PRO A 217 5.18 -13.20 9.25
CA PRO A 217 6.46 -13.86 9.32
C PRO A 217 6.13 -15.17 10.03
N SER A 218 6.26 -16.26 9.30
CA SER A 218 5.94 -17.59 9.78
C SER A 218 6.44 -17.71 11.19
N ALA A 219 5.53 -17.72 12.15
CA ALA A 219 5.85 -18.37 13.43
C ALA A 219 6.39 -19.72 12.99
N LEU A 220 7.68 -19.90 13.19
CA LEU A 220 8.35 -21.17 13.05
C LEU A 220 7.47 -22.15 13.83
N ARG A 221 6.55 -22.84 13.15
CA ARG A 221 5.77 -23.91 13.76
C ARG A 221 6.76 -25.00 14.04
N LEU A 222 7.35 -24.95 15.21
CA LEU A 222 7.96 -26.12 15.82
C LEU A 222 6.84 -27.17 15.92
N PRO A 223 7.00 -28.37 15.36
CA PRO A 223 5.99 -29.42 15.43
C PRO A 223 5.88 -29.85 16.89
N GLY A 224 4.73 -29.68 17.49
CA GLY A 224 4.40 -30.20 18.82
C GLY A 224 3.90 -29.15 19.81
N HIS A 225 2.63 -28.72 19.67
CA HIS A 225 1.73 -28.48 20.80
C HIS A 225 0.30 -28.27 20.25
N GLU A 226 -0.43 -29.36 20.24
CA GLU A 226 -1.89 -29.37 20.17
C GLU A 226 -2.40 -28.74 21.48
N LYS A 227 -3.08 -27.60 21.41
CA LYS A 227 -3.83 -27.06 22.54
C LYS A 227 -5.33 -27.15 22.27
N THR A 228 -5.91 -28.10 22.99
CA THR A 228 -7.31 -28.23 23.37
C THR A 228 -7.98 -26.89 23.65
N GLY A 229 -9.23 -26.74 23.15
CA GLY A 229 -10.03 -25.55 23.32
C GLY A 229 -10.28 -25.16 24.77
N GLN A 230 -10.13 -23.88 25.01
CA GLN A 230 -10.73 -23.24 26.18
C GLN A 230 -11.21 -21.83 25.79
N LYS A 231 -12.52 -21.62 25.99
CA LYS A 231 -13.19 -20.32 25.89
C LYS A 231 -12.47 -19.30 26.78
N ALA A 232 -12.02 -18.20 26.19
CA ALA A 232 -11.54 -17.06 26.96
C ALA A 232 -12.69 -16.08 27.19
N SER A 233 -12.95 -15.81 28.48
CA SER A 233 -13.83 -14.78 29.00
C SER A 233 -13.26 -13.37 28.71
N GLU A 234 -14.15 -12.46 28.32
CA GLU A 234 -13.91 -11.01 28.32
C GLU A 234 -13.53 -10.57 29.75
N ASP A 235 -12.34 -10.03 29.86
CA ASP A 235 -11.89 -8.97 30.76
C ASP A 235 -10.39 -9.18 31.06
N ALA A 236 -9.55 -8.39 30.43
CA ALA A 236 -8.29 -7.83 30.93
C ALA A 236 -7.35 -7.45 29.76
N LEU A 237 -7.27 -6.18 29.48
CA LEU A 237 -6.22 -5.63 28.61
C LEU A 237 -4.84 -5.90 29.26
N PRO A 238 -3.91 -6.56 28.57
CA PRO A 238 -2.57 -6.75 29.13
C PRO A 238 -1.83 -5.42 29.17
N ARG A 239 -1.47 -4.96 30.37
CA ARG A 239 -0.52 -3.85 30.55
C ARG A 239 0.84 -4.31 30.07
N VAL A 240 1.29 -3.82 28.91
CA VAL A 240 2.65 -4.06 28.42
C VAL A 240 3.61 -3.17 29.22
N THR A 241 4.38 -3.78 30.13
CA THR A 241 5.47 -3.08 30.85
C THR A 241 6.76 -3.34 30.09
N VAL A 242 7.26 -2.33 29.37
CA VAL A 242 8.57 -2.42 28.68
C VAL A 242 9.67 -2.23 29.75
N ARG A 243 10.39 -3.30 30.06
CA ARG A 243 11.59 -3.23 30.93
C ARG A 243 12.84 -3.28 30.05
N PHE A 244 13.59 -2.20 30.03
CA PHE A 244 14.91 -2.16 29.39
C PHE A 244 15.95 -2.90 30.24
N LYS A 245 16.36 -4.08 29.82
CA LYS A 245 17.39 -4.90 30.46
C LYS A 245 18.77 -4.21 30.59
N LEU A 246 19.02 -3.19 29.79
CA LEU A 246 20.28 -2.42 29.84
C LEU A 246 20.47 -1.60 31.14
N ALA A 247 19.38 -1.20 31.79
CA ALA A 247 19.47 -0.45 33.06
C ALA A 247 19.89 -1.32 34.26
N GLU A 248 19.66 -2.62 34.21
CA GLU A 248 20.09 -3.55 35.27
C GLU A 248 21.59 -3.89 35.22
N ILE A 249 22.22 -3.79 34.06
CA ILE A 249 23.63 -4.12 33.84
C ILE A 249 24.54 -2.97 34.31
N LEU A 250 24.09 -1.73 34.23
CA LEU A 250 24.85 -0.54 34.59
C LEU A 250 24.68 -0.12 36.07
N GLY A 251 23.65 -0.64 36.77
CA GLY A 251 23.39 -0.36 38.16
C GLY A 251 24.15 -1.23 39.19
N ARG A 252 25.01 -2.16 38.75
CA ARG A 252 25.75 -3.09 39.61
C ARG A 252 27.25 -2.78 39.71
N ARG A 253 27.60 -1.50 39.72
CA ARG A 253 28.93 -1.04 40.10
C ARG A 253 28.79 0.19 41.00
N ASN A 254 28.56 -0.06 42.28
CA ASN A 254 29.08 0.65 43.42
C ASN A 254 28.82 -0.23 44.66
#